data_44385f289bd5ce4f42acbddd0eee8f3f
#
_entry.id   44385f289bd5ce4f42acbddd0eee8f3f
#
_cell.length_a   1.000
_cell.length_b   1.000
_cell.length_c   1.000
_cell.angle_alpha   90.00
_cell.angle_beta   90.00
_cell.angle_gamma   90.00
#
_symmetry.space_group_name_H-M   'P 1'
#
loop_
_entity.id
_entity.type
_entity.pdbx_description
1 polymer ?
#
loop_
_entity_poly.entity_id
_entity_poly.type
_entity_poly.pdbx_seq_one_letter_code
_entity_poly.pdbx_strand_id
1 'polypeptide(L)'
;MIDPVGAAPSRAETARRVAIPTFAAVVASAVVTSLATVALSGADASRTLTVGDFWKISFPIAVFAPALICPVLTMHMARLLGDLRRARDELLCIVQKDPLTGLLNRRGFDLAADRVFAESRRSGEPIAALMCDIDMFKAVNDKYGHEFGDLALEGVAEVLRASIGARTAVLGRQGGEEFAILLPGADFAEGMEIAEIVRAACAANRFESEGVAPRITLSIGVAAQAPWGANPRALLSRADAALYQAKREGRNRVVAAAVNLRSIAPSPAKPVEDARPSGALCGRGFG
;
A
#
# COMPACT_ATOMS: atom_id res chain seq x y z
N MET A 1 -17.94 -4.34 6.80
CA MET A 1 -17.99 -4.99 5.48
C MET A 1 -17.35 -3.99 4.55
N ILE A 2 -16.01 -4.07 4.37
CA ILE A 2 -15.20 -3.11 3.61
C ILE A 2 -15.10 -3.68 2.21
N ASP A 3 -15.69 -2.97 1.23
CA ASP A 3 -15.53 -3.29 -0.19
C ASP A 3 -14.04 -3.27 -0.55
N PRO A 4 -13.53 -4.24 -1.29
CA PRO A 4 -12.16 -4.23 -1.75
C PRO A 4 -11.98 -3.15 -2.82
N VAL A 5 -11.57 -1.97 -2.40
CA VAL A 5 -11.18 -0.87 -3.29
C VAL A 5 -9.89 -1.28 -4.00
N GLY A 6 -10.00 -1.75 -5.25
CA GLY A 6 -8.82 -2.00 -6.07
C GLY A 6 -8.90 -3.09 -7.14
N ALA A 7 -9.97 -3.86 -7.21
CA ALA A 7 -10.13 -4.82 -8.30
C ALA A 7 -10.43 -4.07 -9.62
N ALA A 8 -9.64 -4.33 -10.67
CA ALA A 8 -9.93 -3.82 -11.99
C ALA A 8 -11.38 -4.22 -12.38
N PRO A 9 -12.21 -3.28 -12.89
CA PRO A 9 -13.60 -3.58 -13.20
C PRO A 9 -13.65 -4.74 -14.19
N SER A 10 -14.55 -5.70 -13.92
CA SER A 10 -14.74 -6.84 -14.83
C SER A 10 -15.12 -6.35 -16.23
N ARG A 11 -14.80 -7.14 -17.27
CA ARG A 11 -15.19 -6.82 -18.65
C ARG A 11 -16.69 -6.52 -18.75
N ALA A 12 -17.53 -7.23 -17.99
CA ALA A 12 -18.96 -7.01 -17.94
C ALA A 12 -19.34 -5.67 -17.30
N GLU A 13 -18.65 -5.27 -16.24
CA GLU A 13 -18.88 -3.98 -15.57
C GLU A 13 -18.42 -2.80 -16.41
N THR A 14 -17.29 -2.93 -17.10
CA THR A 14 -16.82 -1.94 -18.07
C THR A 14 -17.80 -1.81 -19.24
N ALA A 15 -18.29 -2.91 -19.79
CA ALA A 15 -19.29 -2.91 -20.84
C ALA A 15 -20.59 -2.23 -20.38
N ARG A 16 -21.06 -2.49 -19.16
CA ARG A 16 -22.25 -1.87 -18.58
C ARG A 16 -22.07 -0.36 -18.37
N ARG A 17 -20.90 0.08 -17.91
CA ARG A 17 -20.58 1.52 -17.71
C ARG A 17 -20.54 2.31 -19.02
N VAL A 18 -20.25 1.67 -20.14
CA VAL A 18 -20.27 2.28 -21.47
C VAL A 18 -21.65 2.17 -22.12
N ALA A 19 -22.29 1.01 -22.04
CA ALA A 19 -23.57 0.73 -22.73
C ALA A 19 -24.73 1.59 -22.19
N ILE A 20 -24.83 1.79 -20.87
CA ILE A 20 -25.93 2.55 -20.26
C ILE A 20 -25.93 4.03 -20.71
N PRO A 21 -24.83 4.80 -20.59
CA PRO A 21 -24.84 6.19 -21.03
C PRO A 21 -24.98 6.32 -22.55
N THR A 22 -24.44 5.38 -23.31
CA THR A 22 -24.61 5.37 -24.77
C THR A 22 -26.08 5.18 -25.15
N PHE A 23 -26.77 4.21 -24.56
CA PHE A 23 -28.18 3.98 -24.78
C PHE A 23 -29.04 5.19 -24.38
N ALA A 24 -28.78 5.78 -23.22
CA ALA A 24 -29.46 6.98 -22.75
C ALA A 24 -29.28 8.17 -23.71
N ALA A 25 -28.06 8.37 -24.24
CA ALA A 25 -27.76 9.42 -25.20
C ALA A 25 -28.48 9.21 -26.55
N VAL A 26 -28.56 7.97 -27.02
CA VAL A 26 -29.32 7.62 -28.25
C VAL A 26 -30.81 7.92 -28.06
N VAL A 27 -31.40 7.50 -26.95
CA VAL A 27 -32.81 7.77 -26.65
C VAL A 27 -33.08 9.28 -26.54
N ALA A 28 -32.24 10.00 -25.80
CA ALA A 28 -32.37 11.46 -25.63
C ALA A 28 -32.27 12.19 -26.98
N SER A 29 -31.31 11.81 -27.83
CA SER A 29 -31.13 12.38 -29.16
C SER A 29 -32.33 12.08 -30.08
N ALA A 30 -32.89 10.86 -30.05
CA ALA A 30 -34.08 10.50 -30.80
C ALA A 30 -35.31 11.32 -30.36
N VAL A 31 -35.51 11.51 -29.08
CA VAL A 31 -36.59 12.33 -28.50
C VAL A 31 -36.46 13.81 -28.93
N VAL A 32 -35.27 14.39 -28.78
CA VAL A 32 -35.02 15.78 -29.15
C VAL A 32 -35.24 16.00 -30.65
N THR A 33 -34.77 15.08 -31.50
CA THR A 33 -34.94 15.16 -32.95
C THR A 33 -36.41 15.02 -33.33
N SER A 34 -37.15 14.13 -32.67
CA SER A 34 -38.59 13.95 -32.87
C SER A 34 -39.38 15.23 -32.50
N LEU A 35 -39.09 15.83 -31.36
CA LEU A 35 -39.71 17.08 -30.91
C LEU A 35 -39.40 18.25 -31.85
N ALA A 36 -38.16 18.38 -32.30
CA ALA A 36 -37.74 19.40 -33.27
C ALA A 36 -38.44 19.24 -34.60
N THR A 37 -38.64 17.99 -35.06
CA THR A 37 -39.39 17.69 -36.30
C THR A 37 -40.82 18.13 -36.21
N VAL A 38 -41.50 17.82 -35.08
CA VAL A 38 -42.91 18.21 -34.85
C VAL A 38 -43.04 19.75 -34.79
N ALA A 39 -42.14 20.42 -34.12
CA ALA A 39 -42.14 21.88 -34.00
C ALA A 39 -41.92 22.60 -35.35
N LEU A 40 -40.99 22.10 -36.16
CA LEU A 40 -40.69 22.64 -37.50
C LEU A 40 -41.81 22.36 -38.52
N SER A 41 -42.48 21.20 -38.45
CA SER A 41 -43.61 20.87 -39.33
C SER A 41 -44.86 21.70 -39.03
N GLY A 42 -44.99 22.23 -37.80
CA GLY A 42 -46.10 23.15 -37.42
C GLY A 42 -45.86 24.61 -37.79
N ALA A 43 -44.63 25.00 -38.13
CA ALA A 43 -44.28 26.42 -38.30
C ALA A 43 -44.34 26.90 -39.77
N ASP A 44 -44.33 26.01 -40.79
CA ASP A 44 -44.29 26.46 -42.20
C ASP A 44 -45.10 25.50 -43.11
N ALA A 45 -46.36 25.92 -43.38
CA ALA A 45 -47.31 25.15 -44.22
C ALA A 45 -46.97 25.23 -45.72
N SER A 46 -45.94 25.96 -46.15
CA SER A 46 -45.62 26.21 -47.55
C SER A 46 -44.50 25.31 -48.13
N ARG A 47 -43.82 24.52 -47.35
CA ARG A 47 -42.80 23.61 -47.83
C ARG A 47 -43.31 22.17 -47.99
N THR A 48 -43.26 21.69 -49.22
CA THR A 48 -43.70 20.36 -49.65
C THR A 48 -42.80 19.20 -49.21
N LEU A 49 -41.93 19.38 -48.20
CA LEU A 49 -41.21 18.28 -47.61
C LEU A 49 -42.18 17.46 -46.74
N THR A 50 -42.44 16.26 -47.17
CA THR A 50 -43.34 15.36 -46.43
C THR A 50 -42.69 15.00 -45.11
N VAL A 51 -43.51 14.86 -44.05
CA VAL A 51 -43.06 14.39 -42.72
C VAL A 51 -42.23 13.11 -42.84
N GLY A 52 -42.52 12.27 -43.84
CA GLY A 52 -41.80 11.04 -44.16
C GLY A 52 -40.36 11.27 -44.63
N ASP A 53 -40.07 12.34 -45.37
CA ASP A 53 -38.73 12.62 -45.89
C ASP A 53 -37.82 13.18 -44.80
N PHE A 54 -38.39 13.93 -43.86
CA PHE A 54 -37.67 14.43 -42.70
C PHE A 54 -37.25 13.28 -41.76
N TRP A 55 -38.12 12.30 -41.53
CA TRP A 55 -37.81 11.13 -40.72
C TRP A 55 -36.71 10.27 -41.32
N LYS A 56 -36.64 10.13 -42.65
CA LYS A 56 -35.60 9.37 -43.35
C LYS A 56 -34.18 9.93 -43.09
N ILE A 57 -34.05 11.24 -42.90
CA ILE A 57 -32.75 11.90 -42.70
C ILE A 57 -32.43 12.06 -41.20
N SER A 58 -33.41 12.53 -40.43
CA SER A 58 -33.17 12.90 -39.00
C SER A 58 -33.04 11.69 -38.09
N PHE A 59 -33.79 10.64 -38.33
CA PHE A 59 -33.75 9.44 -37.48
C PHE A 59 -32.43 8.71 -37.54
N PRO A 60 -31.80 8.44 -38.71
CA PRO A 60 -30.48 7.85 -38.75
C PRO A 60 -29.43 8.68 -37.99
N ILE A 61 -29.43 10.00 -38.20
CA ILE A 61 -28.48 10.89 -37.55
C ILE A 61 -28.64 10.84 -36.01
N ALA A 62 -29.90 10.88 -35.52
CA ALA A 62 -30.20 10.84 -34.09
C ALA A 62 -29.75 9.54 -33.42
N VAL A 63 -29.73 8.44 -34.15
CA VAL A 63 -29.31 7.13 -33.62
C VAL A 63 -27.82 6.88 -33.82
N PHE A 64 -27.31 7.09 -35.03
CA PHE A 64 -25.93 6.71 -35.37
C PHE A 64 -24.89 7.67 -34.83
N ALA A 65 -25.18 8.99 -34.76
CA ALA A 65 -24.18 9.93 -34.24
C ALA A 65 -23.85 9.69 -32.74
N PRO A 66 -24.82 9.57 -31.82
CA PRO A 66 -24.52 9.23 -30.43
C PRO A 66 -23.94 7.82 -30.28
N ALA A 67 -24.41 6.85 -31.05
CA ALA A 67 -23.90 5.48 -31.00
C ALA A 67 -22.41 5.39 -31.38
N LEU A 68 -21.92 6.26 -32.25
CA LEU A 68 -20.53 6.33 -32.66
C LEU A 68 -19.70 7.20 -31.71
N ILE A 69 -20.21 8.38 -31.33
CA ILE A 69 -19.46 9.38 -30.58
C ILE A 69 -19.36 9.01 -29.09
N CYS A 70 -20.45 8.56 -28.46
CA CYS A 70 -20.44 8.28 -27.02
C CYS A 70 -19.46 7.18 -26.59
N PRO A 71 -19.32 6.04 -27.30
CA PRO A 71 -18.32 5.04 -26.93
C PRO A 71 -16.89 5.57 -27.06
N VAL A 72 -16.61 6.38 -28.09
CA VAL A 72 -15.29 6.98 -28.29
C VAL A 72 -14.96 7.95 -27.18
N LEU A 73 -15.89 8.85 -26.83
CA LEU A 73 -15.72 9.80 -25.74
C LEU A 73 -15.59 9.10 -24.38
N THR A 74 -16.41 8.09 -24.09
CA THR A 74 -16.32 7.36 -22.82
C THR A 74 -15.02 6.58 -22.70
N MET A 75 -14.53 5.96 -23.79
CA MET A 75 -13.22 5.31 -23.80
C MET A 75 -12.08 6.30 -23.63
N HIS A 76 -12.16 7.45 -24.29
CA HIS A 76 -11.13 8.49 -24.15
C HIS A 76 -11.10 9.06 -22.74
N MET A 77 -12.26 9.37 -22.15
CA MET A 77 -12.38 9.83 -20.77
C MET A 77 -11.87 8.78 -19.77
N ALA A 78 -12.19 7.49 -19.98
CA ALA A 78 -11.70 6.41 -19.14
C ALA A 78 -10.16 6.27 -19.18
N ARG A 79 -9.55 6.49 -20.36
CA ARG A 79 -8.08 6.53 -20.50
C ARG A 79 -7.48 7.72 -19.75
N LEU A 80 -7.98 8.92 -19.97
CA LEU A 80 -7.52 10.14 -19.29
C LEU A 80 -7.61 10.02 -17.77
N LEU A 81 -8.73 9.49 -17.26
CA LEU A 81 -8.88 9.22 -15.82
C LEU A 81 -7.90 8.16 -15.32
N GLY A 82 -7.60 7.17 -16.14
CA GLY A 82 -6.59 6.16 -15.85
C GLY A 82 -5.19 6.75 -15.77
N ASP A 83 -4.82 7.59 -16.73
CA ASP A 83 -3.52 8.26 -16.79
C ASP A 83 -3.36 9.27 -15.64
N LEU A 84 -4.41 10.02 -15.31
CA LEU A 84 -4.41 10.93 -14.18
C LEU A 84 -4.24 10.20 -12.84
N ARG A 85 -4.89 9.04 -12.67
CA ARG A 85 -4.69 8.20 -11.48
C ARG A 85 -3.26 7.67 -11.40
N ARG A 86 -2.69 7.19 -12.50
CA ARG A 86 -1.28 6.76 -12.55
C ARG A 86 -0.33 7.87 -12.19
N ALA A 87 -0.48 9.06 -12.80
CA ALA A 87 0.35 10.23 -12.50
C ALA A 87 0.22 10.64 -11.02
N ARG A 88 -0.99 10.63 -10.47
CA ARG A 88 -1.23 10.85 -9.05
C ARG A 88 -0.54 9.80 -8.18
N ASP A 89 -0.66 8.52 -8.53
CA ASP A 89 -0.05 7.43 -7.78
C ASP A 89 1.48 7.48 -7.87
N GLU A 90 2.03 7.90 -9.01
CA GLU A 90 3.45 8.18 -9.18
C GLU A 90 3.91 9.34 -8.30
N LEU A 91 3.16 10.43 -8.22
CA LEU A 91 3.46 11.56 -7.32
C LEU A 91 3.36 11.14 -5.85
N LEU A 92 2.36 10.35 -5.48
CA LEU A 92 2.24 9.78 -4.13
C LEU A 92 3.38 8.79 -3.83
N CYS A 93 3.99 8.19 -4.86
CA CYS A 93 5.18 7.36 -4.74
C CYS A 93 6.44 8.13 -4.33
N ILE A 94 6.51 9.43 -4.60
CA ILE A 94 7.64 10.30 -4.22
C ILE A 94 7.54 10.68 -2.75
N VAL A 95 6.33 10.74 -2.18
CA VAL A 95 6.13 11.01 -0.76
C VAL A 95 6.43 9.75 0.04
N GLN A 96 7.59 9.72 0.69
CA GLN A 96 8.04 8.59 1.51
C GLN A 96 7.63 8.70 2.98
N LYS A 97 7.00 9.80 3.37
CA LYS A 97 6.59 10.06 4.75
C LYS A 97 5.07 10.02 4.89
N ASP A 98 4.63 9.58 6.05
CA ASP A 98 3.25 9.69 6.49
C ASP A 98 2.98 11.15 6.89
N PRO A 99 1.95 11.81 6.32
CA PRO A 99 1.70 13.24 6.54
C PRO A 99 1.28 13.56 7.98
N LEU A 100 0.65 12.61 8.69
CA LEU A 100 0.20 12.82 10.06
C LEU A 100 1.37 12.68 11.03
N THR A 101 2.08 11.58 10.98
CA THR A 101 3.11 11.25 11.98
C THR A 101 4.51 11.74 11.58
N GLY A 102 4.75 12.10 10.31
CA GLY A 102 6.06 12.47 9.79
C GLY A 102 7.09 11.33 9.77
N LEU A 103 6.71 10.11 10.18
CA LEU A 103 7.50 8.90 10.00
C LEU A 103 7.50 8.47 8.52
N LEU A 104 8.33 7.48 8.17
CA LEU A 104 8.20 6.87 6.85
C LEU A 104 6.81 6.21 6.73
N ASN A 105 6.17 6.38 5.58
CA ASN A 105 5.02 5.56 5.24
C ASN A 105 5.49 4.16 4.83
N ARG A 106 4.57 3.23 4.63
CA ARG A 106 4.88 1.83 4.29
C ARG A 106 5.88 1.71 3.15
N ARG A 107 5.70 2.50 2.07
CA ARG A 107 6.61 2.45 0.91
C ARG A 107 8.00 3.02 1.24
N GLY A 108 8.07 4.16 1.93
CA GLY A 108 9.33 4.74 2.38
C GLY A 108 10.08 3.80 3.31
N PHE A 109 9.36 3.11 4.20
CA PHE A 109 9.92 2.10 5.08
C PHE A 109 10.46 0.90 4.31
N ASP A 110 9.74 0.35 3.34
CA ASP A 110 10.18 -0.78 2.51
C ASP A 110 11.48 -0.43 1.77
N LEU A 111 11.57 0.76 1.15
CA LEU A 111 12.78 1.23 0.48
C LEU A 111 13.98 1.40 1.44
N ALA A 112 13.74 1.91 2.64
CA ALA A 112 14.77 2.05 3.66
C ALA A 112 15.19 0.68 4.20
N ALA A 113 14.25 -0.24 4.39
CA ALA A 113 14.50 -1.61 4.80
C ALA A 113 15.43 -2.34 3.82
N ASP A 114 15.17 -2.25 2.53
CA ASP A 114 16.02 -2.88 1.50
C ASP A 114 17.48 -2.39 1.59
N ARG A 115 17.69 -1.09 1.87
CA ARG A 115 19.03 -0.50 2.06
C ARG A 115 19.71 -1.02 3.32
N VAL A 116 18.97 -1.04 4.46
CA VAL A 116 19.47 -1.58 5.73
C VAL A 116 19.90 -3.02 5.60
N PHE A 117 19.10 -3.84 4.94
CA PHE A 117 19.44 -5.24 4.70
C PHE A 117 20.61 -5.45 3.74
N ALA A 118 20.75 -4.58 2.73
CA ALA A 118 21.92 -4.60 1.86
C ALA A 118 23.21 -4.27 2.64
N GLU A 119 23.13 -3.30 3.55
CA GLU A 119 24.26 -2.91 4.40
C GLU A 119 24.61 -4.00 5.40
N SER A 120 23.64 -4.54 6.14
CA SER A 120 23.84 -5.64 7.08
C SER A 120 24.52 -6.86 6.43
N ARG A 121 24.15 -7.20 5.19
CA ARG A 121 24.85 -8.28 4.45
C ARG A 121 26.32 -7.95 4.16
N ARG A 122 26.67 -6.67 4.04
CA ARG A 122 28.06 -6.24 3.80
C ARG A 122 28.87 -6.14 5.09
N SER A 123 28.29 -5.55 6.14
CA SER A 123 28.95 -5.34 7.42
C SER A 123 29.02 -6.60 8.28
N GLY A 124 28.13 -7.55 8.07
CA GLY A 124 27.99 -8.72 8.93
C GLY A 124 27.25 -8.42 10.23
N GLU A 125 26.56 -7.29 10.34
CA GLU A 125 25.83 -6.88 11.54
C GLU A 125 24.42 -7.46 11.58
N PRO A 126 23.88 -7.82 12.76
CA PRO A 126 22.52 -8.31 12.91
C PRO A 126 21.51 -7.20 12.69
N ILE A 127 20.24 -7.58 12.52
CA ILE A 127 19.11 -6.64 12.46
C ILE A 127 18.01 -7.15 13.37
N ALA A 128 17.48 -6.28 14.23
CA ALA A 128 16.23 -6.50 14.93
C ALA A 128 15.09 -5.72 14.25
N ALA A 129 13.89 -6.30 14.26
CA ALA A 129 12.67 -5.68 13.78
C ALA A 129 11.60 -5.74 14.87
N LEU A 130 10.90 -4.63 15.03
CA LEU A 130 9.77 -4.50 15.93
C LEU A 130 8.53 -4.16 15.10
N MET A 131 7.42 -4.88 15.35
CA MET A 131 6.09 -4.50 14.89
C MET A 131 5.29 -4.05 16.09
N CYS A 132 4.74 -2.84 16.02
CA CYS A 132 4.01 -2.20 17.11
C CYS A 132 2.59 -1.86 16.65
N ASP A 133 1.63 -1.95 17.56
CA ASP A 133 0.25 -1.61 17.28
C ASP A 133 -0.40 -0.99 18.53
N ILE A 134 -1.20 0.05 18.32
CA ILE A 134 -1.90 0.74 19.41
C ILE A 134 -3.06 -0.13 19.88
N ASP A 135 -3.01 -0.49 21.16
CA ASP A 135 -4.03 -1.34 21.76
C ASP A 135 -5.40 -0.67 21.76
N MET A 136 -6.42 -1.38 21.25
CA MET A 136 -7.81 -0.94 21.25
C MET A 136 -8.04 0.41 20.54
N PHE A 137 -7.24 0.74 19.53
CA PHE A 137 -7.29 2.04 18.84
C PHE A 137 -8.68 2.37 18.30
N LYS A 138 -9.40 1.39 17.78
CA LYS A 138 -10.80 1.58 17.35
C LYS A 138 -11.68 2.06 18.52
N ALA A 139 -11.54 1.47 19.70
CA ALA A 139 -12.32 1.89 20.86
C ALA A 139 -11.95 3.31 21.33
N VAL A 140 -10.69 3.72 21.14
CA VAL A 140 -10.25 5.10 21.39
C VAL A 140 -10.98 6.05 20.42
N ASN A 141 -10.98 5.75 19.12
CA ASN A 141 -11.68 6.55 18.11
C ASN A 141 -13.19 6.61 18.38
N ASP A 142 -13.81 5.46 18.68
CA ASP A 142 -15.25 5.37 18.92
C ASP A 142 -15.67 6.18 20.16
N LYS A 143 -14.79 6.29 21.16
CA LYS A 143 -15.09 6.99 22.43
C LYS A 143 -14.70 8.47 22.43
N TYR A 144 -13.57 8.82 21.82
CA TYR A 144 -12.96 10.17 21.93
C TYR A 144 -12.92 10.92 20.60
N GLY A 145 -13.39 10.29 19.51
CA GLY A 145 -13.39 10.86 18.17
C GLY A 145 -12.07 10.63 17.42
N HIS A 146 -12.14 10.84 16.09
CA HIS A 146 -10.99 10.63 15.20
C HIS A 146 -9.87 11.65 15.43
N GLU A 147 -10.20 12.89 15.83
CA GLU A 147 -9.20 13.92 16.13
C GLU A 147 -8.31 13.51 17.31
N PHE A 148 -8.88 12.88 18.33
CA PHE A 148 -8.09 12.32 19.41
C PHE A 148 -7.27 11.10 18.95
N GLY A 149 -7.80 10.29 18.04
CA GLY A 149 -7.05 9.19 17.42
C GLY A 149 -5.83 9.69 16.67
N ASP A 150 -5.96 10.77 15.91
CA ASP A 150 -4.85 11.39 15.19
C ASP A 150 -3.78 11.92 16.16
N LEU A 151 -4.17 12.60 17.24
CA LEU A 151 -3.27 13.02 18.31
C LEU A 151 -2.54 11.83 18.96
N ALA A 152 -3.24 10.72 19.20
CA ALA A 152 -2.63 9.51 19.74
C ALA A 152 -1.57 8.92 18.77
N LEU A 153 -1.85 8.93 17.46
CA LEU A 153 -0.90 8.49 16.43
C LEU A 153 0.35 9.36 16.37
N GLU A 154 0.18 10.68 16.41
CA GLU A 154 1.29 11.66 16.47
C GLU A 154 2.13 11.47 17.73
N GLY A 155 1.47 11.37 18.88
CA GLY A 155 2.16 11.19 20.16
C GLY A 155 2.89 9.86 20.26
N VAL A 156 2.34 8.77 19.72
CA VAL A 156 3.05 7.48 19.60
C VAL A 156 4.28 7.62 18.72
N ALA A 157 4.18 8.31 17.57
CA ALA A 157 5.33 8.54 16.71
C ALA A 157 6.45 9.33 17.40
N GLU A 158 6.11 10.29 18.26
CA GLU A 158 7.08 11.02 19.09
C GLU A 158 7.71 10.14 20.15
N VAL A 159 6.92 9.30 20.83
CA VAL A 159 7.44 8.31 21.79
C VAL A 159 8.42 7.36 21.11
N LEU A 160 8.12 6.87 19.91
CA LEU A 160 9.02 6.02 19.15
C LEU A 160 10.35 6.73 18.85
N ARG A 161 10.31 7.97 18.35
CA ARG A 161 11.53 8.76 18.08
C ARG A 161 12.35 8.99 19.33
N ALA A 162 11.70 9.40 20.42
CA ALA A 162 12.37 9.68 21.68
C ALA A 162 13.02 8.43 22.29
N SER A 163 12.33 7.29 22.23
CA SER A 163 12.83 6.00 22.77
C SER A 163 14.03 5.47 22.00
N ILE A 164 14.09 5.71 20.68
CA ILE A 164 15.24 5.33 19.85
C ILE A 164 16.42 6.29 20.07
N GLY A 165 16.16 7.57 20.30
CA GLY A 165 17.19 8.58 20.54
C GLY A 165 18.14 8.74 19.36
N ALA A 166 19.45 8.75 19.62
CA ALA A 166 20.49 8.92 18.60
C ALA A 166 20.89 7.62 17.86
N ARG A 167 20.22 6.50 18.14
CA ARG A 167 20.53 5.22 17.46
C ARG A 167 20.09 5.27 15.99
N THR A 168 20.86 4.62 15.15
CA THR A 168 20.45 4.41 13.76
C THR A 168 19.25 3.46 13.73
N ALA A 169 18.11 3.95 13.25
CA ALA A 169 16.90 3.15 13.10
C ALA A 169 16.05 3.61 11.93
N VAL A 170 15.25 2.72 11.39
CA VAL A 170 14.21 3.04 10.41
C VAL A 170 12.86 2.91 11.11
N LEU A 171 12.14 4.02 11.18
CA LEU A 171 10.80 4.08 11.76
C LEU A 171 9.77 4.38 10.69
N GLY A 172 8.68 3.62 10.68
CA GLY A 172 7.60 3.82 9.71
C GLY A 172 6.25 3.45 10.25
N ARG A 173 5.22 4.13 9.72
CA ARG A 173 3.83 3.78 9.91
C ARG A 173 3.40 2.87 8.77
N GLN A 174 2.97 1.66 9.11
CA GLN A 174 2.60 0.62 8.12
C GLN A 174 1.17 0.78 7.60
N GLY A 175 0.31 1.42 8.38
CA GLY A 175 -1.09 1.72 8.07
C GLY A 175 -1.94 1.74 9.35
N GLY A 176 -3.04 2.48 9.35
CA GLY A 176 -3.93 2.57 10.51
C GLY A 176 -3.16 2.93 11.80
N GLU A 177 -3.16 2.01 12.75
CA GLU A 177 -2.49 2.10 14.05
C GLU A 177 -1.17 1.30 14.16
N GLU A 178 -0.66 0.79 13.04
CA GLU A 178 0.52 -0.08 12.99
C GLU A 178 1.81 0.69 12.67
N PHE A 179 2.85 0.42 13.44
CA PHE A 179 4.19 0.98 13.27
C PHE A 179 5.24 -0.13 13.16
N ALA A 180 6.29 0.13 12.40
CA ALA A 180 7.44 -0.77 12.28
C ALA A 180 8.73 -0.04 12.59
N ILE A 181 9.66 -0.74 13.23
CA ILE A 181 11.01 -0.26 13.54
C ILE A 181 12.02 -1.30 13.06
N LEU A 182 13.05 -0.86 12.34
CA LEU A 182 14.24 -1.67 12.08
C LEU A 182 15.43 -1.05 12.82
N LEU A 183 16.18 -1.91 13.45
CA LEU A 183 17.36 -1.58 14.27
C LEU A 183 18.60 -2.26 13.65
N PRO A 184 19.32 -1.58 12.75
CA PRO A 184 20.59 -2.09 12.24
C PRO A 184 21.61 -2.23 13.36
N GLY A 185 22.41 -3.29 13.35
CA GLY A 185 23.41 -3.58 14.37
C GLY A 185 22.86 -4.17 15.67
N ALA A 186 21.54 -4.12 15.88
CA ALA A 186 20.94 -4.68 17.09
C ALA A 186 20.70 -6.19 16.96
N ASP A 187 21.11 -6.91 17.99
CA ASP A 187 20.77 -8.32 18.16
C ASP A 187 19.36 -8.50 18.77
N PHE A 188 19.02 -9.74 19.08
CA PHE A 188 17.72 -10.07 19.66
C PHE A 188 17.52 -9.47 21.08
N ALA A 189 18.55 -9.47 21.92
CA ALA A 189 18.45 -8.98 23.28
C ALA A 189 18.28 -7.45 23.30
N GLU A 190 19.05 -6.74 22.48
CA GLU A 190 18.92 -5.30 22.30
C GLU A 190 17.56 -4.91 21.71
N GLY A 191 17.06 -5.70 20.72
CA GLY A 191 15.73 -5.51 20.17
C GLY A 191 14.61 -5.62 21.21
N MET A 192 14.72 -6.60 22.12
CA MET A 192 13.77 -6.79 23.23
C MET A 192 13.84 -5.65 24.24
N GLU A 193 15.05 -5.19 24.61
CA GLU A 193 15.25 -4.07 25.52
C GLU A 193 14.62 -2.78 24.97
N ILE A 194 14.90 -2.46 23.70
CA ILE A 194 14.34 -1.28 23.04
C ILE A 194 12.81 -1.37 22.96
N ALA A 195 12.28 -2.54 22.64
CA ALA A 195 10.83 -2.75 22.58
C ALA A 195 10.17 -2.50 23.94
N GLU A 196 10.79 -2.95 25.03
CA GLU A 196 10.25 -2.71 26.37
C GLU A 196 10.36 -1.23 26.79
N ILE A 197 11.43 -0.53 26.41
CA ILE A 197 11.55 0.92 26.59
C ILE A 197 10.41 1.64 25.87
N VAL A 198 10.17 1.31 24.61
CA VAL A 198 9.08 1.88 23.79
C VAL A 198 7.73 1.63 24.44
N ARG A 199 7.44 0.37 24.82
CA ARG A 199 6.19 -0.01 25.45
C ARG A 199 5.96 0.75 26.77
N ALA A 200 6.97 0.79 27.61
CA ALA A 200 6.90 1.47 28.92
C ALA A 200 6.74 2.99 28.76
N ALA A 201 7.47 3.61 27.82
CA ALA A 201 7.37 5.02 27.53
C ALA A 201 5.98 5.39 27.00
N CYS A 202 5.40 4.60 26.09
CA CYS A 202 4.05 4.81 25.60
C CYS A 202 3.01 4.69 26.73
N ALA A 203 3.11 3.66 27.56
CA ALA A 203 2.18 3.46 28.67
C ALA A 203 2.26 4.54 29.76
N ALA A 204 3.41 5.22 29.89
CA ALA A 204 3.65 6.33 30.83
C ALA A 204 3.31 7.70 30.22
N ASN A 205 3.25 7.81 28.89
CA ASN A 205 2.98 9.08 28.23
C ASN A 205 1.52 9.53 28.44
N ARG A 206 1.34 10.84 28.58
CA ARG A 206 0.00 11.45 28.65
C ARG A 206 -0.39 11.98 27.29
N PHE A 207 -1.35 11.33 26.66
CA PHE A 207 -2.01 11.76 25.44
C PHE A 207 -3.21 12.63 25.84
N GLU A 208 -3.02 13.94 25.99
CA GLU A 208 -4.04 14.83 26.52
C GLU A 208 -4.62 15.75 25.44
N SER A 209 -5.95 15.80 25.39
CA SER A 209 -6.69 16.73 24.56
C SER A 209 -7.98 17.12 25.30
N GLU A 210 -8.29 18.41 25.35
CA GLU A 210 -9.53 18.95 25.96
C GLU A 210 -9.81 18.47 27.40
N GLY A 211 -8.76 18.25 28.20
CA GLY A 211 -8.88 17.78 29.58
C GLY A 211 -9.13 16.26 29.71
N VAL A 212 -9.06 15.52 28.61
CA VAL A 212 -9.18 14.07 28.57
C VAL A 212 -7.82 13.47 28.28
N ALA A 213 -7.37 12.55 29.12
CA ALA A 213 -6.07 11.88 28.98
C ALA A 213 -6.19 10.36 29.15
N PRO A 214 -6.76 9.63 28.17
CA PRO A 214 -6.81 8.18 28.26
C PRO A 214 -5.46 7.55 28.20
N ARG A 215 -5.33 6.39 28.83
CA ARG A 215 -4.11 5.60 28.76
C ARG A 215 -4.04 4.88 27.40
N ILE A 216 -3.01 5.19 26.63
CA ILE A 216 -2.69 4.50 25.37
C ILE A 216 -1.54 3.51 25.65
N THR A 217 -1.67 2.29 25.16
CA THR A 217 -0.62 1.26 25.27
C THR A 217 -0.31 0.66 23.92
N LEU A 218 0.86 0.02 23.81
CA LEU A 218 1.32 -0.69 22.63
C LEU A 218 1.49 -2.17 22.92
N SER A 219 1.04 -3.00 22.00
CA SER A 219 1.53 -4.37 21.84
C SER A 219 2.67 -4.39 20.85
N ILE A 220 3.74 -5.12 21.15
CA ILE A 220 4.96 -5.13 20.32
C ILE A 220 5.42 -6.56 20.11
N GLY A 221 5.67 -6.91 18.86
CA GLY A 221 6.34 -8.16 18.46
C GLY A 221 7.77 -7.89 18.01
N VAL A 222 8.70 -8.70 18.49
CA VAL A 222 10.14 -8.55 18.22
C VAL A 222 10.67 -9.77 17.49
N ALA A 223 11.41 -9.55 16.40
CA ALA A 223 12.18 -10.58 15.72
C ALA A 223 13.59 -10.05 15.44
N ALA A 224 14.58 -10.92 15.49
CA ALA A 224 15.93 -10.58 15.04
C ALA A 224 16.47 -11.66 14.12
N GLN A 225 17.52 -11.31 13.40
CA GLN A 225 18.11 -12.15 12.38
C GLN A 225 19.58 -11.86 12.18
N ALA A 226 20.35 -12.95 11.95
CA ALA A 226 21.72 -12.87 11.52
C ALA A 226 21.85 -12.30 10.08
N PRO A 227 22.99 -11.71 9.71
CA PRO A 227 23.16 -10.93 8.47
C PRO A 227 22.89 -11.70 7.17
N TRP A 228 23.22 -13.00 7.16
CA TRP A 228 23.17 -13.83 5.95
C TRP A 228 21.83 -14.51 5.66
N GLY A 229 20.87 -14.37 6.53
CA GLY A 229 19.56 -15.04 6.38
C GLY A 229 18.45 -14.17 5.80
N ALA A 230 18.76 -13.00 5.27
CA ALA A 230 17.88 -11.87 5.31
C ALA A 230 17.01 -11.58 4.09
N ASN A 231 15.74 -11.77 4.29
CA ASN A 231 14.70 -11.09 3.54
C ASN A 231 13.93 -10.14 4.49
N PRO A 232 13.85 -8.82 4.20
CA PRO A 232 13.11 -7.86 5.04
C PRO A 232 11.69 -8.32 5.37
N ARG A 233 10.98 -8.82 4.37
CA ARG A 233 9.60 -9.30 4.54
C ARG A 233 9.49 -10.48 5.50
N ALA A 234 10.44 -11.41 5.45
CA ALA A 234 10.43 -12.57 6.33
C ALA A 234 10.68 -12.16 7.79
N LEU A 235 11.59 -11.21 8.03
CA LEU A 235 11.86 -10.69 9.37
C LEU A 235 10.65 -9.94 9.94
N LEU A 236 10.06 -9.04 9.16
CA LEU A 236 8.86 -8.29 9.55
C LEU A 236 7.66 -9.22 9.78
N SER A 237 7.47 -10.23 8.94
CA SER A 237 6.39 -11.23 9.13
C SER A 237 6.54 -12.02 10.43
N ARG A 238 7.78 -12.31 10.88
CA ARG A 238 8.03 -12.95 12.17
C ARG A 238 7.71 -12.01 13.33
N ALA A 239 8.08 -10.74 13.23
CA ALA A 239 7.73 -9.72 14.23
C ALA A 239 6.20 -9.54 14.29
N ASP A 240 5.51 -9.55 13.16
CA ASP A 240 4.05 -9.45 13.08
C ASP A 240 3.35 -10.65 13.73
N ALA A 241 3.83 -11.87 13.52
CA ALA A 241 3.32 -13.05 14.20
C ALA A 241 3.47 -12.95 15.74
N ALA A 242 4.59 -12.39 16.22
CA ALA A 242 4.81 -12.12 17.64
C ALA A 242 3.91 -11.00 18.18
N LEU A 243 3.66 -9.96 17.39
CA LEU A 243 2.69 -8.90 17.71
C LEU A 243 1.28 -9.47 17.89
N TYR A 244 0.87 -10.34 16.97
CA TYR A 244 -0.43 -11.02 17.08
C TYR A 244 -0.53 -11.82 18.39
N GLN A 245 0.55 -12.50 18.79
CA GLN A 245 0.60 -13.21 20.05
C GLN A 245 0.50 -12.24 21.24
N ALA A 246 1.20 -11.08 21.22
CA ALA A 246 1.12 -10.05 22.25
C ALA A 246 -0.32 -9.56 22.46
N LYS A 247 -1.05 -9.32 21.35
CA LYS A 247 -2.47 -8.94 21.40
C LYS A 247 -3.36 -10.03 22.03
N ARG A 248 -3.10 -11.29 21.72
CA ARG A 248 -3.86 -12.42 22.28
C ARG A 248 -3.59 -12.68 23.77
N GLU A 249 -2.38 -12.47 24.21
CA GLU A 249 -1.99 -12.70 25.61
C GLU A 249 -2.40 -11.59 26.59
N GLY A 250 -3.09 -10.55 26.14
CA GLY A 250 -3.65 -9.52 26.99
C GLY A 250 -3.10 -8.12 26.75
N ARG A 251 -2.43 -7.91 25.61
CA ARG A 251 -1.95 -6.59 25.17
C ARG A 251 -0.91 -5.93 26.09
N ASN A 252 -0.50 -4.70 25.77
CA ASN A 252 0.46 -3.90 26.54
C ASN A 252 1.70 -4.71 26.96
N ARG A 253 2.29 -5.41 25.99
CA ARG A 253 3.45 -6.29 26.23
C ARG A 253 4.32 -6.43 25.00
N VAL A 254 5.54 -6.87 25.24
CA VAL A 254 6.48 -7.30 24.21
C VAL A 254 6.49 -8.81 24.14
N VAL A 255 6.40 -9.36 22.95
CA VAL A 255 6.51 -10.80 22.69
C VAL A 255 7.61 -11.05 21.67
N ALA A 256 8.42 -12.04 21.92
CA ALA A 256 9.48 -12.51 21.05
C ALA A 256 8.94 -13.42 19.95
N ALA A 257 9.36 -13.25 18.72
CA ALA A 257 9.15 -14.25 17.69
C ALA A 257 9.89 -15.55 18.02
N ALA A 258 9.25 -16.69 17.78
CA ALA A 258 9.89 -17.98 17.96
C ALA A 258 11.21 -18.05 17.17
N VAL A 259 12.30 -18.38 17.87
CA VAL A 259 13.63 -18.50 17.27
C VAL A 259 13.65 -19.70 16.34
N ASN A 260 13.74 -19.48 15.07
CA ASN A 260 13.92 -20.56 14.13
C ASN A 260 15.43 -20.89 14.05
N LEU A 261 15.87 -21.83 14.89
CA LEU A 261 17.28 -22.25 14.99
C LEU A 261 17.90 -22.73 13.66
N ARG A 262 17.07 -23.04 12.65
CA ARG A 262 17.53 -23.42 11.32
C ARG A 262 18.11 -22.24 10.50
N SER A 263 17.85 -20.99 10.85
CA SER A 263 18.40 -19.82 10.16
C SER A 263 19.74 -19.33 10.74
N ILE A 264 20.22 -19.96 11.82
CA ILE A 264 21.47 -19.59 12.51
C ILE A 264 22.67 -20.40 12.01
N ALA A 265 22.42 -21.53 11.33
CA ALA A 265 23.52 -22.33 10.75
C ALA A 265 24.04 -21.61 9.49
N PRO A 266 25.38 -21.35 9.39
CA PRO A 266 25.96 -20.88 8.15
C PRO A 266 25.65 -21.92 7.06
N SER A 267 25.17 -21.47 5.90
CA SER A 267 25.00 -22.34 4.72
C SER A 267 26.33 -23.04 4.49
N PRO A 268 26.35 -24.38 4.38
CA PRO A 268 27.61 -25.07 4.08
C PRO A 268 28.19 -24.48 2.81
N ALA A 269 29.42 -23.98 2.91
CA ALA A 269 30.15 -23.48 1.76
C ALA A 269 30.08 -24.55 0.66
N LYS A 270 29.64 -24.15 -0.54
CA LYS A 270 29.70 -25.03 -1.70
C LYS A 270 31.13 -25.57 -1.79
N PRO A 271 31.33 -26.91 -1.94
CA PRO A 271 32.65 -27.44 -2.17
C PRO A 271 33.24 -26.72 -3.37
N VAL A 272 34.43 -26.16 -3.24
CA VAL A 272 35.22 -25.68 -4.35
C VAL A 272 35.49 -26.92 -5.20
N GLU A 273 34.88 -27.00 -6.35
CA GLU A 273 35.11 -28.04 -7.34
C GLU A 273 36.54 -27.89 -7.81
N ASP A 274 37.43 -28.76 -7.32
CA ASP A 274 38.83 -28.81 -7.67
C ASP A 274 38.96 -28.83 -9.19
N ALA A 275 39.43 -27.72 -9.73
CA ALA A 275 39.84 -27.64 -11.12
C ALA A 275 40.98 -28.66 -11.34
N ARG A 276 40.66 -29.81 -11.91
CA ARG A 276 41.65 -30.81 -12.38
C ARG A 276 42.52 -30.10 -13.40
N PRO A 277 43.86 -30.14 -13.26
CA PRO A 277 44.76 -29.65 -14.30
C PRO A 277 44.64 -30.54 -15.53
N SER A 278 44.24 -29.97 -16.65
CA SER A 278 44.29 -30.61 -17.97
C SER A 278 45.72 -30.78 -18.39
N GLY A 279 46.29 -31.94 -18.07
CA GLY A 279 47.56 -32.36 -18.58
C GLY A 279 47.39 -33.07 -19.92
N ALA A 280 47.50 -32.36 -21.02
CA ALA A 280 47.68 -32.96 -22.33
C ALA A 280 49.15 -32.75 -22.76
N LEU A 281 49.98 -33.73 -22.44
CA LEU A 281 51.30 -33.90 -23.07
C LEU A 281 51.11 -34.65 -24.36
N CYS A 282 51.20 -33.97 -25.48
CA CYS A 282 51.36 -34.57 -26.80
C CYS A 282 52.87 -34.64 -27.12
N GLY A 283 53.49 -35.79 -26.84
CA GLY A 283 54.80 -36.10 -27.33
C GLY A 283 54.73 -36.64 -28.77
N ARG A 284 55.31 -35.94 -29.70
CA ARG A 284 55.72 -36.55 -30.99
C ARG A 284 57.22 -36.59 -31.02
N GLY A 285 57.75 -37.84 -30.95
CA GLY A 285 59.09 -38.13 -31.26
C GLY A 285 59.30 -38.17 -32.77
N PHE A 286 60.44 -37.64 -33.20
CA PHE A 286 61.05 -37.89 -34.50
C PHE A 286 62.06 -39.00 -34.31
N GLY A 287 61.98 -39.95 -35.17
CA GLY A 287 63.02 -40.87 -35.57
C GLY A 287 62.70 -41.38 -36.97
#